data_0baad3fc976f1659c0928dd5f21b69ea
#
_entry.id   0baad3fc976f1659c0928dd5f21b69ea
#
_cell.length_a   1.000
_cell.length_b   1.000
_cell.length_c   1.000
_cell.angle_alpha   90.00
_cell.angle_beta   90.00
_cell.angle_gamma   90.00
#
_symmetry.space_group_name_H-M   'P 1'
#
loop_
_entity.id
_entity.type
_entity.pdbx_description
1 polymer ?
#
loop_
_entity_poly.entity_id
_entity_poly.type
_entity_poly.pdbx_seq_one_letter_code
_entity_poly.pdbx_strand_id
1 'polypeptide(L)'
;MCGIAGFIDTRKSLSLEESHNILRNMSQAISHRGPDSSGIWSDFQSGIFLGHQRLAILDLSSAGHQPMESKSKRFQITFNGEIYNHLQLRDMLLSEHKVNNWKGTSDTETLLATIECYGLDEALKKLEGMFAFALWDSLQKKLFLCRDRFGEKPLYFSPGSANNGFCIFGSELSALKNHPKFNPIVNKNVLKNYINLGYVPQGQ
;
A
#
# COMPACT_ATOMS: atom_id res chain seq x y z
N MET A 1 -3.40 -5.69 12.88
CA MET A 1 -2.99 -5.70 11.45
C MET A 1 -2.86 -4.24 10.99
N CYS A 2 -1.81 -3.91 10.26
CA CYS A 2 -1.64 -2.55 9.75
C CYS A 2 -2.80 -2.10 8.84
N GLY A 3 -2.92 -0.80 8.64
CA GLY A 3 -3.84 -0.18 7.71
C GLY A 3 -3.11 0.67 6.68
N ILE A 4 -3.46 0.53 5.42
CA ILE A 4 -2.95 1.39 4.34
C ILE A 4 -4.09 2.20 3.74
N ALA A 5 -3.81 3.43 3.35
CA ALA A 5 -4.73 4.30 2.64
C ALA A 5 -3.95 5.24 1.72
N GLY A 6 -4.57 5.70 0.67
CA GLY A 6 -3.93 6.66 -0.21
C GLY A 6 -4.70 6.94 -1.47
N PHE A 7 -4.16 7.85 -2.26
CA PHE A 7 -4.71 8.19 -3.58
C PHE A 7 -3.66 8.79 -4.50
N ILE A 8 -3.93 8.74 -5.77
CA ILE A 8 -3.23 9.51 -6.80
C ILE A 8 -4.21 10.43 -7.50
N ASP A 9 -3.84 11.70 -7.67
CA ASP A 9 -4.56 12.72 -8.44
C ASP A 9 -3.56 13.51 -9.30
N THR A 10 -3.25 13.02 -10.48
CA THR A 10 -2.26 13.65 -11.37
C THR A 10 -2.73 14.99 -11.90
N ARG A 11 -4.03 15.29 -11.83
CA ARG A 11 -4.59 16.60 -12.23
C ARG A 11 -4.43 17.66 -11.16
N LYS A 12 -4.06 17.28 -9.93
CA LYS A 12 -3.88 18.18 -8.79
C LYS A 12 -5.08 19.11 -8.60
N SER A 13 -6.27 18.49 -8.63
CA SER A 13 -7.53 19.23 -8.50
C SER A 13 -7.78 19.79 -7.10
N LEU A 14 -6.93 19.44 -6.14
CA LEU A 14 -6.94 19.86 -4.75
C LEU A 14 -5.60 20.52 -4.40
N SER A 15 -5.63 21.45 -3.46
CA SER A 15 -4.40 22.01 -2.88
C SER A 15 -3.64 20.94 -2.07
N LEU A 16 -2.39 21.22 -1.74
CA LEU A 16 -1.57 20.34 -0.89
C LEU A 16 -2.21 20.16 0.50
N GLU A 17 -2.73 21.24 1.09
CA GLU A 17 -3.35 21.21 2.41
C GLU A 17 -4.63 20.36 2.41
N GLU A 18 -5.52 20.57 1.44
CA GLU A 18 -6.72 19.77 1.27
C GLU A 18 -6.39 18.29 1.08
N SER A 19 -5.40 18.00 0.24
CA SER A 19 -4.94 16.61 -0.01
C SER A 19 -4.40 15.94 1.24
N HIS A 20 -3.61 16.64 2.05
CA HIS A 20 -3.12 16.13 3.33
C HIS A 20 -4.25 15.93 4.34
N ASN A 21 -5.23 16.84 4.41
CA ASN A 21 -6.38 16.68 5.29
C ASN A 21 -7.23 15.46 4.90
N ILE A 22 -7.47 15.26 3.60
CA ILE A 22 -8.16 14.07 3.09
C ILE A 22 -7.38 12.80 3.47
N LEU A 23 -6.06 12.76 3.22
CA LEU A 23 -5.24 11.61 3.56
C LEU A 23 -5.26 11.28 5.06
N ARG A 24 -5.21 12.31 5.92
CA ARG A 24 -5.33 12.12 7.39
C ARG A 24 -6.68 11.52 7.76
N ASN A 25 -7.78 12.03 7.19
CA ASN A 25 -9.13 11.50 7.44
C ASN A 25 -9.27 10.05 6.96
N MET A 26 -8.74 9.73 5.78
CA MET A 26 -8.71 8.35 5.27
C MET A 26 -7.93 7.42 6.21
N SER A 27 -6.75 7.86 6.67
CA SER A 27 -5.92 7.09 7.59
C SER A 27 -6.56 6.93 8.96
N GLN A 28 -7.15 8.01 9.50
CA GLN A 28 -7.84 7.99 10.80
C GLN A 28 -9.03 7.03 10.81
N ALA A 29 -9.76 6.90 9.70
CA ALA A 29 -10.89 5.98 9.58
C ALA A 29 -10.51 4.50 9.76
N ILE A 30 -9.22 4.17 9.62
CA ILE A 30 -8.67 2.82 9.78
C ILE A 30 -7.65 2.73 10.93
N SER A 31 -7.66 3.69 11.89
CA SER A 31 -6.71 3.73 13.03
C SER A 31 -6.80 2.51 13.93
N HIS A 32 -7.98 1.89 14.04
CA HIS A 32 -8.18 0.64 14.79
C HIS A 32 -7.33 -0.53 14.29
N ARG A 33 -6.83 -0.48 13.04
CA ARG A 33 -5.97 -1.52 12.46
C ARG A 33 -4.53 -1.44 12.94
N GLY A 34 -4.06 -0.24 13.28
CA GLY A 34 -2.67 -0.02 13.68
C GLY A 34 -2.56 1.15 14.65
N PRO A 35 -2.79 0.90 15.95
CA PRO A 35 -2.85 1.95 16.96
C PRO A 35 -1.48 2.47 17.41
N ASP A 36 -0.38 1.81 17.05
CA ASP A 36 0.95 2.09 17.64
C ASP A 36 1.59 3.35 17.03
N SER A 37 1.40 3.58 15.75
CA SER A 37 1.85 4.83 15.11
C SER A 37 1.16 5.04 13.76
N SER A 38 1.18 6.29 13.29
CA SER A 38 0.68 6.67 11.99
C SER A 38 1.74 7.42 11.19
N GLY A 39 1.70 7.30 9.87
CA GLY A 39 2.56 8.04 8.98
C GLY A 39 1.87 8.45 7.70
N ILE A 40 2.29 9.58 7.16
CA ILE A 40 1.86 10.08 5.86
C ILE A 40 3.08 10.49 5.04
N TRP A 41 2.99 10.29 3.74
CA TRP A 41 3.99 10.74 2.78
C TRP A 41 3.30 11.22 1.50
N SER A 42 3.90 12.18 0.81
CA SER A 42 3.36 12.65 -0.47
C SER A 42 4.44 13.17 -1.40
N ASP A 43 4.23 12.99 -2.70
CA ASP A 43 4.85 13.74 -3.79
C ASP A 43 3.76 14.54 -4.49
N PHE A 44 3.58 15.78 -4.05
CA PHE A 44 2.54 16.67 -4.59
C PHE A 44 2.76 16.97 -6.08
N GLN A 45 4.01 16.99 -6.53
CA GLN A 45 4.31 17.23 -7.95
C GLN A 45 3.80 16.11 -8.85
N SER A 46 3.82 14.89 -8.33
CA SER A 46 3.27 13.71 -9.01
C SER A 46 1.81 13.43 -8.64
N GLY A 47 1.26 14.15 -7.65
CA GLY A 47 -0.11 13.96 -7.17
C GLY A 47 -0.33 12.68 -6.37
N ILE A 48 0.71 12.11 -5.74
CA ILE A 48 0.61 10.86 -4.97
C ILE A 48 0.62 11.12 -3.46
N PHE A 49 -0.24 10.40 -2.74
CA PHE A 49 -0.44 10.52 -1.30
C PHE A 49 -0.58 9.14 -0.67
N LEU A 50 0.29 8.79 0.27
CA LEU A 50 0.35 7.50 0.94
C LEU A 50 0.20 7.68 2.45
N GLY A 51 -0.68 6.89 3.07
CA GLY A 51 -0.92 6.87 4.50
C GLY A 51 -0.78 5.46 5.07
N HIS A 52 -0.33 5.37 6.31
CA HIS A 52 -0.13 4.12 7.03
C HIS A 52 -0.59 4.23 8.49
N GLN A 53 -1.27 3.18 8.96
CA GLN A 53 -1.56 2.95 10.37
C GLN A 53 -0.82 1.68 10.81
N ARG A 54 0.12 1.83 11.76
CA ARG A 54 1.06 0.79 12.12
C ARG A 54 0.61 0.00 13.34
N LEU A 55 0.60 -1.32 13.21
CA LEU A 55 0.73 -2.26 14.31
C LEU A 55 2.16 -2.82 14.26
N ALA A 56 2.98 -2.48 15.25
CA ALA A 56 4.39 -2.88 15.30
C ALA A 56 4.51 -4.33 15.80
N ILE A 57 5.07 -5.23 14.98
CA ILE A 57 5.20 -6.66 15.29
C ILE A 57 6.65 -7.11 15.18
N LEU A 58 7.24 -7.10 13.97
CA LEU A 58 8.60 -7.59 13.72
C LEU A 58 9.68 -6.59 14.14
N ASP A 59 9.48 -5.33 13.85
CA ASP A 59 10.41 -4.25 14.19
C ASP A 59 9.67 -3.23 15.07
N LEU A 60 10.04 -3.12 16.32
CA LEU A 60 9.41 -2.17 17.26
C LEU A 60 10.07 -0.78 17.23
N SER A 61 11.15 -0.65 16.49
CA SER A 61 11.91 0.60 16.37
C SER A 61 11.30 1.57 15.35
N SER A 62 11.82 2.78 15.28
CA SER A 62 11.47 3.76 14.25
C SER A 62 11.91 3.35 12.84
N ALA A 63 12.84 2.38 12.70
CA ALA A 63 13.24 1.87 11.39
C ALA A 63 12.11 1.14 10.64
N GLY A 64 11.11 0.61 11.38
CA GLY A 64 9.91 0.03 10.78
C GLY A 64 8.80 1.04 10.47
N HIS A 65 9.06 2.35 10.55
CA HIS A 65 8.06 3.37 10.23
C HIS A 65 7.66 3.35 8.74
N GLN A 66 6.38 3.63 8.48
CA GLN A 66 5.83 3.68 7.12
C GLN A 66 4.94 4.93 6.95
N PRO A 67 4.76 5.44 5.70
CA PRO A 67 5.32 4.92 4.44
C PRO A 67 6.85 4.89 4.47
N MET A 68 7.45 3.81 3.91
CA MET A 68 8.91 3.58 3.96
C MET A 68 9.56 3.89 2.62
N GLU A 69 10.67 4.63 2.68
CA GLU A 69 11.48 4.98 1.51
C GLU A 69 12.56 3.93 1.27
N SER A 70 12.77 3.54 0.03
CA SER A 70 13.87 2.65 -0.36
C SER A 70 15.23 3.35 -0.25
N LYS A 71 16.32 2.56 -0.22
CA LYS A 71 17.69 3.08 -0.06
C LYS A 71 18.08 4.06 -1.17
N SER A 72 17.66 3.81 -2.41
CA SER A 72 17.89 4.69 -3.56
C SER A 72 16.97 5.91 -3.60
N LYS A 73 15.96 5.96 -2.72
CA LYS A 73 14.86 6.95 -2.72
C LYS A 73 13.93 6.88 -3.95
N ARG A 74 14.10 5.84 -4.78
CA ARG A 74 13.25 5.64 -5.94
C ARG A 74 11.85 5.18 -5.56
N PHE A 75 11.76 4.28 -4.57
CA PHE A 75 10.50 3.68 -4.19
C PHE A 75 10.01 4.20 -2.84
N GLN A 76 8.69 4.38 -2.75
CA GLN A 76 7.99 4.64 -1.51
C GLN A 76 6.88 3.62 -1.35
N ILE A 77 6.83 2.93 -0.19
CA ILE A 77 5.85 1.87 0.05
C ILE A 77 5.00 2.15 1.29
N THR A 78 3.72 1.79 1.21
CA THR A 78 2.86 1.54 2.37
C THR A 78 2.37 0.09 2.30
N PHE A 79 2.64 -0.69 3.36
CA PHE A 79 2.54 -2.14 3.37
C PHE A 79 1.76 -2.64 4.58
N ASN A 80 0.81 -3.53 4.34
CA ASN A 80 0.08 -4.27 5.36
C ASN A 80 0.25 -5.76 5.09
N GLY A 81 1.06 -6.44 5.88
CA GLY A 81 1.31 -7.86 5.67
C GLY A 81 2.44 -8.40 6.51
N GLU A 82 2.88 -9.58 6.10
CA GLU A 82 4.07 -10.26 6.61
C GLU A 82 4.69 -11.08 5.48
N ILE A 83 5.99 -10.87 5.24
CA ILE A 83 6.78 -11.66 4.29
C ILE A 83 7.49 -12.76 5.09
N TYR A 84 6.98 -13.99 5.02
CA TYR A 84 7.43 -15.11 5.85
C TYR A 84 8.90 -15.48 5.60
N ASN A 85 9.33 -15.41 4.35
CA ASN A 85 10.69 -15.74 3.94
C ASN A 85 11.64 -14.53 3.91
N HIS A 86 11.34 -13.45 4.66
CA HIS A 86 12.15 -12.22 4.61
C HIS A 86 13.60 -12.42 5.05
N LEU A 87 13.89 -13.36 5.98
CA LEU A 87 15.26 -13.65 6.41
C LEU A 87 16.05 -14.35 5.29
N GLN A 88 15.45 -15.34 4.61
CA GLN A 88 16.08 -16.00 3.46
C GLN A 88 16.36 -15.01 2.31
N LEU A 89 15.45 -14.05 2.09
CA LEU A 89 15.66 -12.99 1.11
C LEU A 89 16.82 -12.07 1.52
N ARG A 90 16.98 -11.76 2.81
CA ARG A 90 18.15 -10.99 3.32
C ARG A 90 19.45 -11.72 3.09
N ASP A 91 19.49 -13.01 3.42
CA ASP A 91 20.69 -13.85 3.22
C ASP A 91 21.06 -13.93 1.74
N MET A 92 20.08 -14.08 0.85
CA MET A 92 20.29 -14.07 -0.59
C MET A 92 20.87 -12.73 -1.08
N LEU A 93 20.28 -11.61 -0.64
CA LEU A 93 20.74 -10.26 -1.01
C LEU A 93 22.16 -9.97 -0.49
N LEU A 94 22.50 -10.47 0.71
CA LEU A 94 23.86 -10.39 1.27
C LEU A 94 24.85 -11.23 0.47
N SER A 95 24.51 -12.49 0.16
CA SER A 95 25.39 -13.41 -0.58
C SER A 95 25.68 -12.93 -2.00
N GLU A 96 24.73 -12.27 -2.63
CA GLU A 96 24.89 -11.67 -3.95
C GLU A 96 25.56 -10.27 -3.90
N HIS A 97 25.99 -9.80 -2.71
CA HIS A 97 26.58 -8.47 -2.47
C HIS A 97 25.72 -7.29 -2.91
N LYS A 98 24.41 -7.49 -3.01
CA LYS A 98 23.46 -6.44 -3.44
C LYS A 98 23.09 -5.51 -2.31
N VAL A 99 22.99 -6.05 -1.09
CA VAL A 99 22.68 -5.28 0.13
C VAL A 99 23.62 -5.75 1.23
N ASN A 100 24.28 -4.81 1.89
CA ASN A 100 25.25 -5.08 2.98
C ASN A 100 24.93 -4.34 4.27
N ASN A 101 23.88 -3.56 4.30
CA ASN A 101 23.54 -2.72 5.45
C ASN A 101 22.01 -2.58 5.57
N TRP A 102 21.48 -2.98 6.73
CA TRP A 102 20.08 -2.91 7.09
C TRP A 102 19.89 -1.86 8.19
N LYS A 103 18.83 -1.05 8.10
CA LYS A 103 18.47 -0.06 9.13
C LYS A 103 17.74 -0.69 10.31
N GLY A 104 16.94 -1.70 10.03
CA GLY A 104 16.08 -2.38 10.98
C GLY A 104 15.91 -3.87 10.69
N THR A 105 14.92 -4.46 11.32
CA THR A 105 14.60 -5.89 11.20
C THR A 105 13.30 -6.14 10.45
N SER A 106 12.63 -5.09 9.92
CA SER A 106 11.34 -5.22 9.29
C SER A 106 11.42 -5.98 7.96
N ASP A 107 10.41 -6.79 7.70
CA ASP A 107 10.19 -7.44 6.41
C ASP A 107 9.89 -6.43 5.29
N THR A 108 9.31 -5.28 5.62
CA THR A 108 9.07 -4.17 4.68
C THR A 108 10.37 -3.64 4.07
N GLU A 109 11.42 -3.48 4.88
CA GLU A 109 12.75 -3.07 4.38
C GLU A 109 13.32 -4.13 3.44
N THR A 110 13.14 -5.41 3.78
CA THR A 110 13.57 -6.54 2.94
C THR A 110 12.81 -6.56 1.61
N LEU A 111 11.49 -6.35 1.64
CA LEU A 111 10.65 -6.23 0.45
C LEU A 111 11.14 -5.11 -0.47
N LEU A 112 11.36 -3.92 0.07
CA LEU A 112 11.87 -2.78 -0.71
C LEU A 112 13.23 -3.07 -1.33
N ALA A 113 14.18 -3.64 -0.57
CA ALA A 113 15.50 -4.02 -1.06
C ALA A 113 15.40 -5.08 -2.18
N THR A 114 14.50 -6.05 -2.03
CA THR A 114 14.25 -7.07 -3.06
C THR A 114 13.72 -6.44 -4.35
N ILE A 115 12.76 -5.50 -4.23
CA ILE A 115 12.22 -4.77 -5.39
C ILE A 115 13.30 -3.91 -6.06
N GLU A 116 14.16 -3.22 -5.29
CA GLU A 116 15.26 -2.45 -5.85
C GLU A 116 16.26 -3.29 -6.66
N CYS A 117 16.56 -4.50 -6.15
CA CYS A 117 17.57 -5.35 -6.77
C CYS A 117 17.07 -6.12 -7.99
N TYR A 118 15.82 -6.57 -7.99
CA TYR A 118 15.29 -7.46 -9.02
C TYR A 118 14.16 -6.86 -9.86
N GLY A 119 13.61 -5.70 -9.46
CA GLY A 119 12.37 -5.17 -10.01
C GLY A 119 11.14 -5.81 -9.37
N LEU A 120 9.97 -5.16 -9.55
CA LEU A 120 8.74 -5.56 -8.88
C LEU A 120 8.29 -6.98 -9.27
N ASP A 121 8.25 -7.29 -10.56
CA ASP A 121 7.71 -8.58 -11.07
C ASP A 121 8.53 -9.77 -10.57
N GLU A 122 9.86 -9.67 -10.59
CA GLU A 122 10.74 -10.74 -10.11
C GLU A 122 10.75 -10.82 -8.57
N ALA A 123 10.64 -9.67 -7.89
CA ALA A 123 10.48 -9.65 -6.44
C ALA A 123 9.21 -10.39 -6.03
N LEU A 124 8.06 -10.11 -6.66
CA LEU A 124 6.78 -10.76 -6.35
C LEU A 124 6.82 -12.29 -6.50
N LYS A 125 7.62 -12.82 -7.41
CA LYS A 125 7.80 -14.28 -7.59
C LYS A 125 8.56 -14.92 -6.42
N LYS A 126 9.43 -14.16 -5.76
CA LYS A 126 10.28 -14.61 -4.65
C LYS A 126 9.59 -14.48 -3.28
N LEU A 127 8.50 -13.71 -3.19
CA LEU A 127 7.81 -13.48 -1.93
C LEU A 127 6.93 -14.65 -1.52
N GLU A 128 7.06 -15.07 -0.26
CA GLU A 128 6.16 -15.96 0.44
C GLU A 128 5.55 -15.19 1.62
N GLY A 129 4.22 -15.07 1.65
CA GLY A 129 3.57 -14.31 2.70
C GLY A 129 2.17 -13.84 2.36
N MET A 130 1.59 -13.13 3.28
CA MET A 130 0.28 -12.48 3.19
C MET A 130 0.47 -10.98 3.16
N PHE A 131 0.01 -10.30 2.10
CA PHE A 131 0.26 -8.87 1.97
C PHE A 131 -0.73 -8.11 1.09
N ALA A 132 -0.83 -6.83 1.39
CA ALA A 132 -1.34 -5.80 0.49
C ALA A 132 -0.46 -4.57 0.62
N PHE A 133 -0.06 -3.98 -0.50
CA PHE A 133 0.75 -2.77 -0.48
C PHE A 133 0.48 -1.85 -1.67
N ALA A 134 0.81 -0.59 -1.46
CA ALA A 134 0.93 0.40 -2.52
C ALA A 134 2.39 0.84 -2.62
N LEU A 135 2.94 0.75 -3.83
CA LEU A 135 4.32 1.10 -4.15
C LEU A 135 4.33 2.23 -5.18
N TRP A 136 4.95 3.33 -4.85
CA TRP A 136 5.24 4.41 -5.77
C TRP A 136 6.64 4.30 -6.34
N ASP A 137 6.77 4.29 -7.65
CA ASP A 137 8.05 4.41 -8.37
C ASP A 137 8.22 5.85 -8.86
N SER A 138 9.08 6.60 -8.21
CA SER A 138 9.32 8.02 -8.54
C SER A 138 10.00 8.22 -9.90
N LEU A 139 10.74 7.21 -10.38
CA LEU A 139 11.41 7.26 -11.69
C LEU A 139 10.44 7.01 -12.84
N GLN A 140 9.58 5.97 -12.71
CA GLN A 140 8.59 5.63 -13.73
C GLN A 140 7.30 6.45 -13.61
N LYS A 141 7.10 7.19 -12.50
CA LYS A 141 5.87 7.89 -12.16
C LYS A 141 4.64 6.96 -12.18
N LYS A 142 4.79 5.78 -11.56
CA LYS A 142 3.77 4.74 -11.51
C LYS A 142 3.45 4.34 -10.08
N LEU A 143 2.16 4.20 -9.80
CA LEU A 143 1.63 3.60 -8.58
C LEU A 143 1.24 2.16 -8.88
N PHE A 144 1.82 1.23 -8.12
CA PHE A 144 1.47 -0.18 -8.15
C PHE A 144 0.66 -0.53 -6.90
N LEU A 145 -0.45 -1.23 -7.10
CA LEU A 145 -1.25 -1.81 -6.04
C LEU A 145 -1.10 -3.33 -6.11
N CYS A 146 -0.57 -3.93 -5.07
CA CYS A 146 -0.28 -5.36 -5.05
C CYS A 146 -1.00 -6.02 -3.88
N ARG A 147 -1.47 -7.25 -4.13
CA ARG A 147 -2.13 -8.10 -3.13
C ARG A 147 -1.60 -9.53 -3.25
N ASP A 148 -1.51 -10.24 -2.13
CA ASP A 148 -1.08 -11.63 -2.12
C ASP A 148 -2.01 -12.54 -2.94
N ARG A 149 -1.49 -13.72 -3.31
CA ARG A 149 -2.15 -14.67 -4.24
C ARG A 149 -3.53 -15.14 -3.76
N PHE A 150 -3.72 -15.25 -2.45
CA PHE A 150 -4.96 -15.73 -1.86
C PHE A 150 -5.88 -14.59 -1.41
N GLY A 151 -5.41 -13.33 -1.49
CA GLY A 151 -6.15 -12.15 -1.06
C GLY A 151 -6.35 -12.12 0.46
N GLU A 152 -5.40 -12.63 1.23
CA GLU A 152 -5.49 -12.68 2.69
C GLU A 152 -5.50 -11.29 3.32
N LYS A 153 -4.73 -10.36 2.77
CA LYS A 153 -4.80 -8.97 3.22
C LYS A 153 -5.76 -8.16 2.35
N PRO A 154 -6.67 -7.39 2.98
CA PRO A 154 -7.65 -6.62 2.22
C PRO A 154 -6.98 -5.45 1.48
N LEU A 155 -7.42 -5.27 0.23
CA LEU A 155 -7.08 -4.10 -0.58
C LEU A 155 -8.27 -3.74 -1.44
N TYR A 156 -8.84 -2.57 -1.18
CA TYR A 156 -9.91 -1.98 -1.96
C TYR A 156 -9.35 -0.82 -2.78
N PHE A 157 -9.82 -0.67 -3.99
CA PHE A 157 -9.46 0.49 -4.80
C PHE A 157 -10.65 0.95 -5.65
N SER A 158 -10.69 2.25 -5.92
CA SER A 158 -11.64 2.87 -6.82
C SER A 158 -10.84 3.60 -7.90
N PRO A 159 -10.75 3.03 -9.10
CA PRO A 159 -10.17 3.75 -10.22
C PRO A 159 -11.10 4.92 -10.57
N GLY A 160 -10.52 6.05 -10.92
CA GLY A 160 -11.29 7.11 -11.58
C GLY A 160 -11.83 6.63 -12.93
N SER A 161 -12.60 7.48 -13.63
CA SER A 161 -12.95 7.21 -15.02
C SER A 161 -11.69 6.96 -15.86
N ALA A 162 -11.75 6.04 -16.82
CA ALA A 162 -10.63 5.68 -17.67
C ALA A 162 -9.88 6.94 -18.16
N ASN A 163 -8.56 6.93 -18.03
CA ASN A 163 -7.66 8.03 -18.38
C ASN A 163 -7.71 9.29 -17.47
N ASN A 164 -8.25 9.19 -16.26
CA ASN A 164 -8.41 10.35 -15.38
C ASN A 164 -7.20 10.64 -14.49
N GLY A 165 -6.19 9.75 -14.45
CA GLY A 165 -5.02 9.90 -13.58
C GLY A 165 -5.38 9.96 -12.09
N PHE A 166 -6.47 9.29 -11.70
CA PHE A 166 -7.03 9.31 -10.37
C PHE A 166 -7.34 7.87 -9.90
N CYS A 167 -6.93 7.55 -8.68
CA CYS A 167 -7.26 6.30 -8.01
C CYS A 167 -7.21 6.52 -6.50
N ILE A 168 -8.18 5.95 -5.79
CA ILE A 168 -8.22 5.89 -4.32
C ILE A 168 -8.02 4.44 -3.93
N PHE A 169 -7.29 4.18 -2.84
CA PHE A 169 -7.13 2.82 -2.32
C PHE A 169 -7.06 2.80 -0.79
N GLY A 170 -7.28 1.63 -0.22
CA GLY A 170 -7.16 1.43 1.22
C GLY A 170 -7.46 0.00 1.65
N SER A 171 -7.09 -0.29 2.88
CA SER A 171 -7.37 -1.60 3.53
C SER A 171 -8.86 -1.82 3.79
N GLU A 172 -9.66 -0.75 3.86
CA GLU A 172 -11.10 -0.83 4.14
C GLU A 172 -11.86 0.23 3.36
N LEU A 173 -13.13 -0.03 3.07
CA LEU A 173 -14.03 0.94 2.43
C LEU A 173 -14.25 2.20 3.29
N SER A 174 -14.09 2.11 4.61
CA SER A 174 -14.10 3.24 5.53
C SER A 174 -13.06 4.30 5.17
N ALA A 175 -11.85 3.88 4.75
CA ALA A 175 -10.84 4.80 4.25
C ALA A 175 -11.29 5.51 2.96
N LEU A 176 -11.79 4.73 1.97
CA LEU A 176 -12.20 5.28 0.68
C LEU A 176 -13.35 6.28 0.82
N LYS A 177 -14.31 6.01 1.72
CA LYS A 177 -15.48 6.88 1.99
C LYS A 177 -15.09 8.28 2.51
N ASN A 178 -13.90 8.43 3.06
CA ASN A 178 -13.38 9.72 3.53
C ASN A 178 -12.74 10.56 2.42
N HIS A 179 -12.68 10.05 1.19
CA HIS A 179 -12.22 10.84 0.05
C HIS A 179 -13.42 11.46 -0.69
N PRO A 180 -13.46 12.80 -0.93
CA PRO A 180 -14.65 13.49 -1.49
C PRO A 180 -15.02 13.03 -2.90
N LYS A 181 -14.09 12.47 -3.67
CA LYS A 181 -14.36 11.92 -5.00
C LYS A 181 -14.79 10.45 -4.99
N PHE A 182 -14.89 9.81 -3.83
CA PHE A 182 -15.40 8.44 -3.75
C PHE A 182 -16.92 8.44 -3.87
N ASN A 183 -17.41 7.87 -4.95
CA ASN A 183 -18.86 7.75 -5.20
C ASN A 183 -19.22 6.26 -5.28
N PRO A 184 -19.68 5.65 -4.16
CA PRO A 184 -20.04 4.25 -4.14
C PRO A 184 -21.36 4.01 -4.88
N ILE A 185 -21.31 3.22 -5.95
CA ILE A 185 -22.49 2.77 -6.68
C ILE A 185 -22.67 1.28 -6.43
N VAL A 186 -23.86 0.90 -5.92
CA VAL A 186 -24.20 -0.51 -5.71
C VAL A 186 -24.61 -1.15 -7.04
N ASN A 187 -23.84 -2.14 -7.48
CA ASN A 187 -24.22 -2.96 -8.63
C ASN A 187 -25.35 -3.92 -8.22
N LYS A 188 -26.55 -3.69 -8.74
CA LYS A 188 -27.75 -4.48 -8.40
C LYS A 188 -27.63 -5.97 -8.76
N ASN A 189 -26.91 -6.31 -9.84
CA ASN A 189 -26.70 -7.71 -10.22
C ASN A 189 -25.77 -8.42 -9.24
N VAL A 190 -24.70 -7.75 -8.82
CA VAL A 190 -23.77 -8.25 -7.80
C VAL A 190 -24.47 -8.38 -6.45
N LEU A 191 -25.33 -7.42 -6.09
CA LEU A 191 -26.14 -7.49 -4.87
C LEU A 191 -27.05 -8.71 -4.84
N LYS A 192 -27.70 -9.04 -5.97
CA LYS A 192 -28.51 -10.25 -6.10
C LYS A 192 -27.69 -11.53 -5.84
N ASN A 193 -26.49 -11.59 -6.41
CA ASN A 193 -25.59 -12.73 -6.19
C ASN A 193 -25.14 -12.80 -4.73
N TYR A 194 -24.81 -11.67 -4.10
CA TYR A 194 -24.46 -11.61 -2.70
C TYR A 194 -25.58 -12.13 -1.78
N ILE A 195 -26.85 -11.73 -2.03
CA ILE A 195 -28.00 -12.19 -1.24
C ILE A 195 -28.17 -13.72 -1.36
N ASN A 196 -27.96 -14.28 -2.55
CA ASN A 196 -28.14 -15.72 -2.80
C ASN A 196 -26.97 -16.57 -2.27
N LEU A 197 -25.73 -16.08 -2.36
CA LEU A 197 -24.51 -16.86 -2.12
C LEU A 197 -23.84 -16.52 -0.78
N GLY A 198 -24.18 -15.38 -0.17
CA GLY A 198 -23.50 -14.84 1.02
C GLY A 198 -22.12 -14.21 0.77
N TYR A 199 -21.67 -14.18 -0.48
CA TYR A 199 -20.40 -13.56 -0.88
C TYR A 199 -20.48 -13.00 -2.31
N VAL A 200 -19.52 -12.15 -2.69
CA VAL A 200 -19.36 -11.63 -4.05
C VAL A 200 -18.32 -12.47 -4.79
N PRO A 201 -18.70 -13.20 -5.86
CA PRO A 201 -17.74 -13.95 -6.67
C PRO A 201 -16.71 -13.02 -7.32
N GLN A 202 -15.47 -13.53 -7.45
CA GLN A 202 -14.38 -12.79 -8.08
C GLN A 202 -14.69 -12.53 -9.57
N GLY A 203 -14.40 -11.33 -10.06
CA GLY A 203 -14.58 -10.96 -11.47
C GLY A 203 -15.95 -10.39 -11.83
N GLN A 204 -16.77 -10.00 -10.84
CA GLN A 204 -18.08 -9.38 -11.06
C GLN A 204 -18.11 -7.90 -10.63
#